data_664519f3765d7958fda3a0a7f6557a8d
#
_entry.id   664519f3765d7958fda3a0a7f6557a8d
#
_cell.length_a   1.000
_cell.length_b   1.000
_cell.length_c   1.000
_cell.angle_alpha   90.00
_cell.angle_beta   90.00
_cell.angle_gamma   90.00
#
_symmetry.space_group_name_H-M   'P 1'
#
loop_
_entity.id
_entity.type
_entity.pdbx_description
1 polymer ?
#
loop_
_entity_poly.entity_id
_entity_poly.type
_entity_poly.pdbx_seq_one_letter_code
_entity_poly.pdbx_strand_id
1 'polypeptide(L)' 'MQANTATTTFQVQGMTCGHCERAVTQAVKQVDPQAQVRIDRASGKVDVDSTAPREALAAAIAEEGYTVMA' A
#
# COMPACT_ATOMS: atom_id res chain seq x y z
N MET A 1 12.08 0.67 23.35
CA MET A 1 12.42 1.21 22.08
C MET A 1 11.39 0.90 21.04
N GLN A 2 10.97 1.85 20.32
CA GLN A 2 9.96 1.59 19.36
C GLN A 2 10.45 1.71 17.96
N ALA A 3 9.81 1.00 17.07
CA ALA A 3 10.16 1.01 15.68
C ALA A 3 9.87 2.36 15.08
N ASN A 4 10.62 2.74 14.09
CA ASN A 4 10.39 3.96 13.35
C ASN A 4 9.35 3.70 12.28
N THR A 5 8.15 3.32 12.71
CA THR A 5 7.08 3.06 11.78
C THR A 5 6.40 4.37 11.43
N ALA A 6 6.20 4.58 10.16
CA ALA A 6 5.52 5.77 9.68
C ALA A 6 4.33 5.36 8.86
N THR A 7 3.24 6.14 8.95
CA THR A 7 2.07 5.92 8.15
C THR A 7 2.24 6.65 6.83
N THR A 8 2.15 5.92 5.74
CA THR A 8 2.22 6.48 4.39
C THR A 8 0.87 6.31 3.74
N THR A 9 0.33 7.38 3.19
CA THR A 9 -0.95 7.34 2.51
C THR A 9 -0.73 7.46 1.02
N PHE A 10 -1.34 6.53 0.27
CA PHE A 10 -1.30 6.55 -1.18
C PHE A 10 -2.71 6.74 -1.71
N GLN A 11 -2.81 7.44 -2.82
CA GLN A 11 -4.04 7.49 -3.59
C GLN A 11 -3.85 6.55 -4.77
N VAL A 12 -4.64 5.48 -4.82
CA VAL A 12 -4.45 4.42 -5.81
C VAL A 12 -5.71 4.29 -6.65
N GLN A 13 -5.52 4.27 -7.95
CA GLN A 13 -6.63 4.09 -8.89
C GLN A 13 -6.65 2.67 -9.42
N GLY A 14 -7.84 2.19 -9.74
CA GLY A 14 -8.02 0.86 -10.31
C GLY A 14 -8.42 -0.19 -9.30
N MET A 15 -8.56 0.17 -8.03
CA MET A 15 -9.02 -0.78 -7.02
C MET A 15 -10.54 -0.82 -7.03
N THR A 16 -11.11 -1.78 -7.74
CA THR A 16 -12.54 -1.84 -7.91
C THR A 16 -13.20 -3.03 -7.25
N CYS A 17 -12.41 -3.92 -6.64
CA CYS A 17 -12.98 -5.12 -6.01
C CYS A 17 -12.06 -5.65 -4.93
N GLY A 18 -12.53 -6.69 -4.22
CA GLY A 18 -11.76 -7.28 -3.13
C GLY A 18 -10.44 -7.89 -3.58
N HIS A 19 -10.37 -8.37 -4.81
CA HIS A 19 -9.11 -8.88 -5.34
C HIS A 19 -8.06 -7.81 -5.39
N CYS A 20 -8.46 -6.60 -5.71
CA CYS A 20 -7.54 -5.48 -5.78
C CYS A 20 -6.97 -5.17 -4.41
N GLU A 21 -7.81 -5.21 -3.39
CA GLU A 21 -7.33 -5.00 -2.02
C GLU A 21 -6.27 -6.03 -1.64
N ARG A 22 -6.52 -7.29 -1.98
CA ARG A 22 -5.57 -8.35 -1.67
C ARG A 22 -4.27 -8.16 -2.40
N ALA A 23 -4.36 -7.82 -3.68
CA ALA A 23 -3.14 -7.64 -4.48
C ALA A 23 -2.29 -6.53 -3.92
N VAL A 24 -2.90 -5.41 -3.56
CA VAL A 24 -2.17 -4.29 -2.99
C VAL A 24 -1.58 -4.68 -1.64
N THR A 25 -2.35 -5.35 -0.79
CA THR A 25 -1.87 -5.77 0.52
C THR A 25 -0.68 -6.71 0.38
N GLN A 26 -0.77 -7.68 -0.53
CA GLN A 26 0.33 -8.62 -0.74
C GLN A 26 1.56 -7.92 -1.28
N ALA A 27 1.37 -6.97 -2.20
CA ALA A 27 2.50 -6.24 -2.75
C ALA A 27 3.25 -5.50 -1.65
N VAL A 28 2.51 -4.83 -0.78
CA VAL A 28 3.12 -4.10 0.34
C VAL A 28 3.85 -5.06 1.27
N LYS A 29 3.24 -6.20 1.57
CA LYS A 29 3.85 -7.15 2.50
C LYS A 29 5.03 -7.90 1.91
N GLN A 30 5.19 -7.89 0.60
CA GLN A 30 6.41 -8.41 0.01
C GLN A 30 7.59 -7.48 0.25
N VAL A 31 7.31 -6.20 0.35
CA VAL A 31 8.35 -5.22 0.67
C VAL A 31 8.64 -5.26 2.16
N ASP A 32 7.59 -5.31 2.98
CA ASP A 32 7.72 -5.32 4.43
C ASP A 32 6.65 -6.25 5.00
N PRO A 33 7.02 -7.47 5.39
CA PRO A 33 6.04 -8.45 5.91
C PRO A 33 5.30 -7.99 7.15
N GLN A 34 5.85 -7.03 7.88
CA GLN A 34 5.23 -6.54 9.10
C GLN A 34 4.37 -5.30 8.87
N ALA A 35 4.25 -4.86 7.63
CA ALA A 35 3.47 -3.68 7.32
C ALA A 35 1.98 -3.91 7.63
N GLN A 36 1.34 -2.85 8.10
CA GLN A 36 -0.11 -2.83 8.30
C GLN A 36 -0.71 -2.04 7.16
N VAL A 37 -1.73 -2.59 6.54
CA VAL A 37 -2.34 -1.97 5.37
C VAL A 37 -3.82 -1.78 5.60
N ARG A 38 -4.32 -0.57 5.35
CA ARG A 38 -5.74 -0.27 5.39
C ARG A 38 -6.14 0.35 4.07
N ILE A 39 -7.20 -0.18 3.50
CA ILE A 39 -7.62 0.23 2.17
C ILE A 39 -9.06 0.69 2.22
N ASP A 40 -9.32 1.88 1.68
CA ASP A 40 -10.66 2.40 1.48
C ASP A 40 -10.91 2.44 -0.03
N ARG A 41 -11.63 1.45 -0.54
CA ARG A 41 -11.88 1.35 -1.97
C ARG A 41 -12.73 2.50 -2.49
N ALA A 42 -13.61 3.02 -1.64
CA ALA A 42 -14.51 4.07 -2.10
C ALA A 42 -13.72 5.32 -2.51
N SER A 43 -12.65 5.63 -1.79
CA SER A 43 -11.84 6.79 -2.09
C SER A 43 -10.54 6.45 -2.81
N GLY A 44 -10.19 5.16 -2.88
CA GLY A 44 -8.92 4.74 -3.44
C GLY A 44 -7.75 4.98 -2.51
N LYS A 45 -8.00 5.15 -1.23
CA LYS A 45 -6.97 5.51 -0.27
C LYS A 45 -6.35 4.26 0.33
N VAL A 46 -5.03 4.22 0.38
CA VAL A 46 -4.29 3.12 0.97
C VAL A 46 -3.37 3.70 2.04
N ASP A 47 -3.59 3.30 3.28
CA ASP A 47 -2.73 3.69 4.40
C ASP A 47 -1.84 2.52 4.76
N VAL A 48 -0.54 2.76 4.79
CA VAL A 48 0.44 1.72 5.08
C VAL A 48 1.29 2.16 6.27
N ASP A 49 1.29 1.35 7.32
CA ASP A 49 2.20 1.54 8.45
C ASP A 49 3.39 0.63 8.24
N SER A 50 4.54 1.21 7.94
CA SER A 50 5.70 0.43 7.57
C SER A 50 6.98 1.24 7.76
N THR A 51 8.10 0.55 7.95
CA THR A 51 9.41 1.18 7.97
C THR A 51 10.03 1.26 6.60
N ALA A 52 9.41 0.65 5.59
CA ALA A 52 9.94 0.66 4.24
C ALA A 52 9.78 2.04 3.62
N PRO A 53 10.67 2.42 2.70
CA PRO A 53 10.55 3.72 2.05
C PRO A 53 9.30 3.79 1.18
N ARG A 54 8.75 5.00 1.09
CA ARG A 54 7.54 5.22 0.31
C ARG A 54 7.70 4.77 -1.13
N GLU A 55 8.88 5.02 -1.69
CA GLU A 55 9.13 4.67 -3.08
C GLU A 55 9.06 3.17 -3.33
N ALA A 56 9.56 2.38 -2.39
CA ALA A 56 9.51 0.94 -2.52
C ALA A 56 8.07 0.43 -2.46
N LEU A 57 7.28 1.01 -1.56
CA LEU A 57 5.87 0.63 -1.43
C LEU A 57 5.09 1.03 -2.67
N ALA A 58 5.33 2.23 -3.17
CA ALA A 58 4.63 2.70 -4.36
C ALA A 58 4.97 1.85 -5.57
N ALA A 59 6.25 1.49 -5.72
CA ALA A 59 6.68 0.65 -6.83
C ALA A 59 6.02 -0.72 -6.77
N ALA A 60 5.91 -1.29 -5.57
CA ALA A 60 5.29 -2.60 -5.41
C ALA A 60 3.82 -2.55 -5.81
N ILE A 61 3.11 -1.52 -5.41
CA ILE A 61 1.71 -1.36 -5.76
C ILE A 61 1.55 -1.18 -7.27
N ALA A 62 2.43 -0.37 -7.86
CA ALA A 62 2.38 -0.12 -9.29
C ALA A 62 2.63 -1.39 -10.10
N GLU A 63 3.49 -2.27 -9.60
CA GLU A 63 3.77 -3.52 -10.30
C GLU A 63 2.56 -4.44 -10.36
N GLU A 64 1.59 -4.25 -9.48
CA GLU A 64 0.36 -5.02 -9.54
C GLU A 64 -0.61 -4.48 -10.59
N GLY A 65 -0.25 -3.42 -11.27
CA GLY A 65 -1.07 -2.87 -12.33
C GLY A 65 -1.93 -1.69 -11.93
N TYR A 66 -1.72 -1.14 -10.75
CA TYR A 66 -2.50 -0.02 -10.27
C TYR A 66 -1.74 1.28 -10.44
N THR A 67 -2.48 2.37 -10.58
CA THR A 67 -1.88 3.70 -10.68
C THR A 67 -1.80 4.31 -9.30
N VAL A 68 -0.59 4.63 -8.87
CA VAL A 68 -0.37 5.28 -7.59
C VAL A 68 -0.25 6.78 -7.84
N MET A 69 -1.19 7.53 -7.26
CA MET A 69 -1.17 8.97 -7.36
C MET A 69 -0.46 9.51 -6.13
N ALA A 70 0.35 10.42 -6.32
CA ALA A 70 1.13 11.07 -5.25
C ALA A 70 0.90 10.62 -3.83
#